data_06c7de734b1f4d121f33a000d922fb2d
#
_entry.id   06c7de734b1f4d121f33a000d922fb2d
#
_cell.length_a   1.000
_cell.length_b   1.000
_cell.length_c   1.000
_cell.angle_alpha   90.00
_cell.angle_beta   90.00
_cell.angle_gamma   90.00
#
_symmetry.space_group_name_H-M   'P 1'
#
loop_
_entity.id
_entity.type
_entity.pdbx_description
1 polymer ?
#
loop_
_entity_poly.entity_id
_entity_poly.type
_entity_poly.pdbx_seq_one_letter_code
_entity_poly.pdbx_strand_id
1 'polypeptide(L)'
;MTREDALNNLQASSAHVRGQAARILGDVGRRGDLPRLHKAQREETVTYVNYALQETIRRLAHEQAPEPSTDKADIVSDDVRKQIYGKAMEWITGFLLHEISSPIGLVRLAAKRELGESWDGSGTQRHLESVARVFDAIERLKNAASVPRPQEFDLSALVDELLDVYSPEVREWISTIGSRPFVIKSDPSLVRMVVVNGIRNAVEAQQAASAQPNPHDLTISWGDTDVDYWLAVVDHGGGIKGPIETAFEIGNSTKRNHIGFGLAIARQAVETMIGSLSLAPAKHGGALYTARWRK
;
A
#
# COMPACT_ATOMS: atom_id res chain seq x y z
N MET A 1 3.26 -5.54 23.72
CA MET A 1 2.09 -6.41 23.98
C MET A 1 2.63 -7.74 24.45
N THR A 2 2.24 -8.20 25.64
CA THR A 2 2.65 -9.50 26.18
C THR A 2 1.92 -10.63 25.46
N ARG A 3 2.38 -11.90 25.61
CA ARG A 3 1.68 -13.07 25.05
C ARG A 3 0.22 -13.15 25.54
N GLU A 4 -0.02 -12.84 26.80
CA GLU A 4 -1.36 -12.92 27.41
C GLU A 4 -2.28 -11.82 26.89
N ASP A 5 -1.75 -10.60 26.71
CA ASP A 5 -2.47 -9.51 26.04
C ASP A 5 -2.83 -9.88 24.59
N ALA A 6 -1.91 -10.52 23.87
CA ALA A 6 -2.16 -10.93 22.49
C ALA A 6 -3.26 -12.01 22.42
N LEU A 7 -3.26 -13.00 23.34
CA LEU A 7 -4.33 -14.00 23.40
C LEU A 7 -5.71 -13.40 23.70
N ASN A 8 -5.78 -12.37 24.53
CA ASN A 8 -7.02 -11.64 24.81
C ASN A 8 -7.47 -10.80 23.62
N ASN A 9 -6.53 -10.21 22.90
CA ASN A 9 -6.79 -9.37 21.73
C ASN A 9 -7.17 -10.14 20.44
N LEU A 10 -7.12 -11.48 20.45
CA LEU A 10 -7.67 -12.28 19.35
C LEU A 10 -9.19 -12.10 19.16
N GLN A 11 -9.90 -11.61 20.17
CA GLN A 11 -11.34 -11.35 20.13
C GLN A 11 -11.67 -9.85 20.15
N ALA A 12 -10.69 -8.97 19.93
CA ALA A 12 -10.92 -7.53 19.87
C ALA A 12 -11.89 -7.16 18.73
N SER A 13 -12.68 -6.11 18.93
CA SER A 13 -13.61 -5.62 17.91
C SER A 13 -12.89 -5.15 16.64
N SER A 14 -11.71 -4.54 16.78
CA SER A 14 -10.88 -4.07 15.67
C SER A 14 -10.13 -5.23 15.00
N ALA A 15 -10.33 -5.41 13.70
CA ALA A 15 -9.61 -6.39 12.88
C ALA A 15 -8.10 -6.14 12.88
N HIS A 16 -7.67 -4.87 12.94
CA HIS A 16 -6.26 -4.51 13.02
C HIS A 16 -5.62 -5.05 14.31
N VAL A 17 -6.30 -4.90 15.45
CA VAL A 17 -5.82 -5.41 16.74
C VAL A 17 -5.76 -6.94 16.74
N ARG A 18 -6.76 -7.62 16.17
CA ARG A 18 -6.76 -9.08 16.03
C ARG A 18 -5.62 -9.58 15.14
N GLY A 19 -5.38 -8.91 14.02
CA GLY A 19 -4.28 -9.24 13.10
C GLY A 19 -2.90 -9.03 13.73
N GLN A 20 -2.72 -7.94 14.49
CA GLN A 20 -1.50 -7.68 15.24
C GLN A 20 -1.29 -8.73 16.35
N ALA A 21 -2.34 -9.08 17.07
CA ALA A 21 -2.31 -10.12 18.10
C ALA A 21 -1.90 -11.51 17.53
N ALA A 22 -2.45 -11.88 16.38
CA ALA A 22 -2.09 -13.10 15.68
C ALA A 22 -0.59 -13.12 15.32
N ARG A 23 -0.05 -12.03 14.74
CA ARG A 23 1.38 -11.94 14.39
C ARG A 23 2.30 -12.04 15.60
N ILE A 24 1.97 -11.34 16.69
CA ILE A 24 2.76 -11.39 17.93
C ILE A 24 2.77 -12.81 18.50
N LEU A 25 1.64 -13.52 18.46
CA LEU A 25 1.58 -14.92 18.88
C LEU A 25 2.39 -15.85 17.96
N GLY A 26 2.68 -15.45 16.73
CA GLY A 26 3.64 -16.14 15.88
C GLY A 26 5.07 -16.12 16.42
N ASP A 27 5.44 -15.07 17.17
CA ASP A 27 6.79 -14.90 17.69
C ASP A 27 6.93 -15.35 19.17
N VAL A 28 5.88 -15.16 20.00
CA VAL A 28 5.93 -15.43 21.45
C VAL A 28 4.92 -16.49 21.92
N GLY A 29 4.10 -17.01 21.01
CA GLY A 29 3.09 -18.04 21.30
C GLY A 29 3.72 -19.40 21.64
N ARG A 30 2.90 -20.28 22.17
CA ARG A 30 3.28 -21.66 22.52
C ARG A 30 2.28 -22.63 21.91
N ARG A 31 2.69 -23.89 21.74
CA ARG A 31 1.82 -24.95 21.20
C ARG A 31 0.49 -25.08 21.97
N GLY A 32 0.49 -24.79 23.27
CA GLY A 32 -0.71 -24.76 24.10
C GLY A 32 -1.73 -23.67 23.71
N ASP A 33 -1.35 -22.70 22.87
CA ASP A 33 -2.24 -21.63 22.40
C ASP A 33 -3.03 -22.03 21.14
N LEU A 34 -2.64 -23.13 20.48
CA LEU A 34 -3.28 -23.61 19.24
C LEU A 34 -4.80 -23.74 19.35
N PRO A 35 -5.42 -24.24 20.43
CA PRO A 35 -6.86 -24.31 20.54
C PRO A 35 -7.54 -22.93 20.47
N ARG A 36 -6.94 -21.89 21.07
CA ARG A 36 -7.45 -20.50 21.02
C ARG A 36 -7.29 -19.88 19.64
N LEU A 37 -6.15 -20.14 18.98
CA LEU A 37 -5.89 -19.68 17.61
C LEU A 37 -6.83 -20.33 16.60
N HIS A 38 -7.07 -21.64 16.69
CA HIS A 38 -8.04 -22.34 15.85
C HIS A 38 -9.48 -21.84 16.06
N LYS A 39 -9.83 -21.50 17.31
CA LYS A 39 -11.15 -20.90 17.59
C LYS A 39 -11.26 -19.52 16.93
N ALA A 40 -10.28 -18.65 17.14
CA ALA A 40 -10.24 -17.33 16.52
C ALA A 40 -10.29 -17.41 14.99
N GLN A 41 -9.58 -18.38 14.39
CA GLN A 41 -9.60 -18.59 12.94
C GLN A 41 -10.98 -18.97 12.40
N ARG A 42 -11.72 -19.82 13.11
CA ARG A 42 -13.08 -20.22 12.69
C ARG A 42 -14.10 -19.08 12.77
N GLU A 43 -13.89 -18.16 13.71
CA GLU A 43 -14.77 -17.01 13.94
C GLU A 43 -14.38 -15.77 13.10
N GLU A 44 -13.19 -15.79 12.47
CA GLU A 44 -12.65 -14.65 11.76
C GLU A 44 -13.20 -14.55 10.32
N THR A 45 -13.75 -13.39 9.99
CA THR A 45 -14.32 -13.10 8.67
C THR A 45 -13.40 -12.24 7.79
N VAL A 46 -12.39 -11.60 8.39
CA VAL A 46 -11.49 -10.69 7.69
C VAL A 46 -10.29 -11.46 7.13
N THR A 47 -10.14 -11.47 5.82
CA THR A 47 -9.18 -12.31 5.09
C THR A 47 -7.74 -12.17 5.56
N TYR A 48 -7.23 -10.95 5.78
CA TYR A 48 -5.83 -10.75 6.21
C TYR A 48 -5.58 -11.20 7.65
N VAL A 49 -6.59 -11.12 8.53
CA VAL A 49 -6.50 -11.64 9.92
C VAL A 49 -6.52 -13.15 9.91
N ASN A 50 -7.40 -13.74 9.10
CA ASN A 50 -7.46 -15.20 8.93
C ASN A 50 -6.13 -15.75 8.41
N TYR A 51 -5.50 -15.07 7.45
CA TYR A 51 -4.17 -15.43 6.95
C TYR A 51 -3.09 -15.35 8.06
N ALA A 52 -3.09 -14.28 8.87
CA ALA A 52 -2.16 -14.14 9.98
C ALA A 52 -2.33 -15.25 11.04
N LEU A 53 -3.59 -15.62 11.35
CA LEU A 53 -3.90 -16.73 12.25
C LEU A 53 -3.42 -18.08 11.69
N GLN A 54 -3.67 -18.32 10.41
CA GLN A 54 -3.25 -19.54 9.72
C GLN A 54 -1.72 -19.71 9.75
N GLU A 55 -0.99 -18.64 9.47
CA GLU A 55 0.48 -18.65 9.50
C GLU A 55 1.02 -18.90 10.92
N THR A 56 0.41 -18.25 11.92
CA THR A 56 0.76 -18.47 13.34
C THR A 56 0.50 -19.90 13.78
N ILE A 57 -0.65 -20.46 13.43
CA ILE A 57 -1.00 -21.85 13.72
C ILE A 57 0.01 -22.80 13.08
N ARG A 58 0.38 -22.56 11.82
CA ARG A 58 1.36 -23.36 11.10
C ARG A 58 2.72 -23.35 11.81
N ARG A 59 3.23 -22.16 12.19
CA ARG A 59 4.49 -22.01 12.92
C ARG A 59 4.50 -22.78 14.23
N LEU A 60 3.49 -22.57 15.08
CA LEU A 60 3.39 -23.21 16.40
C LEU A 60 3.15 -24.72 16.32
N ALA A 61 2.55 -25.21 15.24
CA ALA A 61 2.37 -26.64 15.02
C ALA A 61 3.68 -27.35 14.63
N HIS A 62 4.58 -26.63 13.93
CA HIS A 62 5.85 -27.19 13.45
C HIS A 62 7.03 -27.08 14.44
N GLU A 63 6.91 -26.33 15.52
CA GLU A 63 8.03 -25.97 16.40
C GLU A 63 8.55 -27.10 17.31
N GLN A 64 7.99 -28.31 17.26
CA GLN A 64 8.55 -29.48 17.93
C GLN A 64 8.16 -30.82 17.25
N ALA A 65 8.80 -31.12 16.14
CA ALA A 65 9.00 -32.52 15.77
C ALA A 65 10.45 -32.91 16.14
N PRO A 66 10.71 -34.07 16.80
CA PRO A 66 12.07 -34.53 17.00
C PRO A 66 12.72 -34.76 15.65
N GLU A 67 13.99 -34.39 15.52
CA GLU A 67 14.76 -34.54 14.29
C GLU A 67 14.66 -36.00 13.77
N PRO A 68 14.18 -36.25 12.55
CA PRO A 68 14.50 -37.46 11.86
C PRO A 68 15.83 -37.25 11.13
N SER A 69 16.78 -38.15 11.39
CA SER A 69 18.03 -38.33 10.71
C SER A 69 17.87 -38.28 9.19
N THR A 70 18.74 -37.48 8.57
CA THR A 70 19.28 -37.61 7.21
C THR A 70 18.40 -38.24 6.13
N ASP A 71 17.67 -37.39 5.40
CA ASP A 71 17.64 -37.51 3.94
C ASP A 71 17.55 -36.10 3.36
N LYS A 72 18.57 -35.76 2.55
CA LYS A 72 18.66 -34.50 1.82
C LYS A 72 17.70 -34.54 0.64
N ALA A 73 16.44 -34.12 0.89
CA ALA A 73 15.53 -33.76 -0.19
C ALA A 73 14.68 -32.56 0.29
N ASP A 74 14.99 -31.38 -0.26
CA ASP A 74 14.12 -30.23 -0.49
C ASP A 74 13.43 -29.57 0.73
N ILE A 75 14.20 -29.05 1.67
CA ILE A 75 13.74 -27.90 2.46
C ILE A 75 14.02 -26.64 1.65
N VAL A 76 13.13 -26.35 0.71
CA VAL A 76 13.04 -25.02 0.11
C VAL A 76 12.69 -24.08 1.26
N SER A 77 13.61 -23.20 1.65
CA SER A 77 13.39 -22.23 2.74
C SER A 77 12.13 -21.42 2.44
N ASP A 78 11.41 -20.97 3.49
CA ASP A 78 10.18 -20.16 3.35
C ASP A 78 10.44 -18.89 2.51
N ASP A 79 11.66 -18.35 2.57
CA ASP A 79 12.09 -17.22 1.73
C ASP A 79 12.20 -17.60 0.26
N VAL A 80 12.68 -18.78 -0.06
CA VAL A 80 12.72 -19.29 -1.44
C VAL A 80 11.30 -19.58 -1.95
N ARG A 81 10.40 -20.11 -1.11
CA ARG A 81 8.98 -20.27 -1.47
C ARG A 81 8.31 -18.92 -1.74
N LYS A 82 8.51 -17.93 -0.88
CA LYS A 82 8.00 -16.57 -1.08
C LYS A 82 8.55 -15.94 -2.35
N GLN A 83 9.85 -16.13 -2.62
CA GLN A 83 10.47 -15.66 -3.86
C GLN A 83 9.91 -16.35 -5.10
N ILE A 84 9.73 -17.68 -5.06
CA ILE A 84 9.14 -18.44 -6.18
C ILE A 84 7.68 -18.01 -6.39
N TYR A 85 6.89 -17.88 -5.32
CA TYR A 85 5.51 -17.44 -5.40
C TYR A 85 5.41 -15.99 -5.92
N GLY A 86 6.25 -15.11 -5.41
CA GLY A 86 6.34 -13.71 -5.89
C GLY A 86 6.69 -13.64 -7.37
N LYS A 87 7.72 -14.37 -7.82
CA LYS A 87 8.10 -14.46 -9.24
C LYS A 87 7.01 -15.08 -10.11
N ALA A 88 6.32 -16.12 -9.62
CA ALA A 88 5.23 -16.75 -10.36
C ALA A 88 4.04 -15.79 -10.51
N MET A 89 3.67 -15.09 -9.44
CA MET A 89 2.63 -14.05 -9.47
C MET A 89 3.03 -12.88 -10.36
N GLU A 90 4.29 -12.45 -10.32
CA GLU A 90 4.82 -11.41 -11.19
C GLU A 90 4.74 -11.82 -12.66
N TRP A 91 5.14 -13.06 -12.97
CA TRP A 91 5.09 -13.61 -14.34
C TRP A 91 3.64 -13.74 -14.84
N ILE A 92 2.75 -14.38 -14.04
CA ILE A 92 1.33 -14.56 -14.42
C ILE A 92 0.64 -13.20 -14.61
N THR A 93 0.83 -12.28 -13.66
CA THR A 93 0.22 -10.95 -13.76
C THR A 93 0.79 -10.16 -14.93
N GLY A 94 2.11 -10.24 -15.17
CA GLY A 94 2.76 -9.60 -16.31
C GLY A 94 2.26 -10.16 -17.65
N PHE A 95 2.16 -11.49 -17.75
CA PHE A 95 1.63 -12.17 -18.94
C PHE A 95 0.16 -11.79 -19.18
N LEU A 96 -0.72 -11.90 -18.17
CA LEU A 96 -2.13 -11.55 -18.31
C LEU A 96 -2.33 -10.08 -18.69
N LEU A 97 -1.58 -9.15 -18.07
CA LEU A 97 -1.65 -7.73 -18.41
C LEU A 97 -1.21 -7.50 -19.86
N HIS A 98 -0.17 -8.17 -20.33
CA HIS A 98 0.31 -8.06 -21.72
C HIS A 98 -0.73 -8.59 -22.71
N GLU A 99 -1.26 -9.79 -22.44
CA GLU A 99 -2.26 -10.44 -23.32
C GLU A 99 -3.58 -9.68 -23.39
N ILE A 100 -3.97 -8.96 -22.33
CA ILE A 100 -5.22 -8.21 -22.30
C ILE A 100 -5.04 -6.77 -22.81
N SER A 101 -3.89 -6.15 -22.58
CA SER A 101 -3.62 -4.76 -23.05
C SER A 101 -3.67 -4.65 -24.57
N SER A 102 -3.15 -5.66 -25.29
CA SER A 102 -3.16 -5.68 -26.76
C SER A 102 -4.59 -5.73 -27.35
N PRO A 103 -5.47 -6.68 -26.96
CA PRO A 103 -6.87 -6.68 -27.38
C PRO A 103 -7.63 -5.38 -27.06
N ILE A 104 -7.41 -4.79 -25.88
CA ILE A 104 -8.07 -3.53 -25.50
C ILE A 104 -7.61 -2.40 -26.42
N GLY A 105 -6.33 -2.35 -26.77
CA GLY A 105 -5.81 -1.40 -27.75
C GLY A 105 -6.48 -1.55 -29.13
N LEU A 106 -6.67 -2.78 -29.58
CA LEU A 106 -7.36 -3.09 -30.84
C LEU A 106 -8.85 -2.70 -30.79
N VAL A 107 -9.55 -3.01 -29.69
CA VAL A 107 -10.95 -2.60 -29.48
C VAL A 107 -11.08 -1.08 -29.50
N ARG A 108 -10.16 -0.35 -28.84
CA ARG A 108 -10.13 1.11 -28.85
C ARG A 108 -9.95 1.66 -30.28
N LEU A 109 -9.04 1.06 -31.05
CA LEU A 109 -8.78 1.47 -32.42
C LEU A 109 -9.98 1.21 -33.33
N ALA A 110 -10.62 0.03 -33.21
CA ALA A 110 -11.83 -0.32 -33.95
C ALA A 110 -12.99 0.63 -33.59
N ALA A 111 -13.26 0.82 -32.32
CA ALA A 111 -14.32 1.71 -31.86
C ALA A 111 -14.11 3.17 -32.31
N LYS A 112 -12.85 3.66 -32.28
CA LYS A 112 -12.52 5.00 -32.80
C LYS A 112 -12.79 5.11 -34.30
N ARG A 113 -12.50 4.05 -35.07
CA ARG A 113 -12.77 4.01 -36.53
C ARG A 113 -14.26 3.95 -36.82
N GLU A 114 -15.02 3.16 -36.06
CA GLU A 114 -16.48 2.99 -36.28
C GLU A 114 -17.27 4.24 -35.89
N LEU A 115 -16.88 4.89 -34.76
CA LEU A 115 -17.58 6.09 -34.27
C LEU A 115 -17.14 7.38 -34.96
N GLY A 116 -15.96 7.42 -35.62
CA GLY A 116 -15.45 8.58 -36.34
C GLY A 116 -15.44 9.84 -35.46
N GLU A 117 -16.08 10.92 -35.92
CA GLU A 117 -16.18 12.18 -35.17
C GLU A 117 -16.97 12.06 -33.83
N SER A 118 -17.80 11.04 -33.69
CA SER A 118 -18.56 10.79 -32.45
C SER A 118 -17.73 10.06 -31.36
N TRP A 119 -16.46 9.78 -31.64
CA TRP A 119 -15.57 9.13 -30.69
C TRP A 119 -15.27 10.01 -29.48
N ASP A 120 -14.90 11.26 -29.71
CA ASP A 120 -14.49 12.16 -28.65
C ASP A 120 -15.68 12.50 -27.72
N GLY A 121 -15.49 12.22 -26.42
CA GLY A 121 -16.54 12.38 -25.42
C GLY A 121 -17.61 11.28 -25.42
N SER A 122 -17.45 10.22 -26.24
CA SER A 122 -18.41 9.10 -26.28
C SER A 122 -18.40 8.27 -24.96
N GLY A 123 -19.49 7.57 -24.70
CA GLY A 123 -19.56 6.60 -23.60
C GLY A 123 -18.53 5.49 -23.76
N THR A 124 -18.33 5.01 -24.98
CA THR A 124 -17.36 3.96 -25.33
C THR A 124 -15.93 4.39 -25.02
N GLN A 125 -15.53 5.63 -25.39
CA GLN A 125 -14.22 6.18 -25.03
C GLN A 125 -14.03 6.18 -23.51
N ARG A 126 -14.99 6.75 -22.76
CA ARG A 126 -14.91 6.82 -21.28
C ARG A 126 -14.77 5.45 -20.62
N HIS A 127 -15.52 4.45 -21.13
CA HIS A 127 -15.43 3.09 -20.59
C HIS A 127 -14.09 2.43 -20.90
N LEU A 128 -13.57 2.55 -22.11
CA LEU A 128 -12.26 2.00 -22.48
C LEU A 128 -11.11 2.68 -21.72
N GLU A 129 -11.18 4.00 -21.52
CA GLU A 129 -10.24 4.71 -20.64
C GLU A 129 -10.33 4.26 -19.19
N SER A 130 -11.54 3.96 -18.69
CA SER A 130 -11.70 3.42 -17.34
C SER A 130 -11.06 2.04 -17.22
N VAL A 131 -11.23 1.17 -18.20
CA VAL A 131 -10.58 -0.15 -18.24
C VAL A 131 -9.06 0.01 -18.27
N ALA A 132 -8.52 0.88 -19.13
CA ALA A 132 -7.08 1.14 -19.21
C ALA A 132 -6.50 1.62 -17.87
N ARG A 133 -7.22 2.51 -17.14
CA ARG A 133 -6.81 2.93 -15.80
C ARG A 133 -6.79 1.79 -14.78
N VAL A 134 -7.71 0.82 -14.86
CA VAL A 134 -7.68 -0.36 -13.98
C VAL A 134 -6.42 -1.18 -14.24
N PHE A 135 -6.07 -1.40 -15.51
CA PHE A 135 -4.85 -2.14 -15.86
C PHE A 135 -3.58 -1.44 -15.38
N ASP A 136 -3.46 -0.13 -15.58
CA ASP A 136 -2.34 0.66 -15.07
C ASP A 136 -2.24 0.56 -13.54
N ALA A 137 -3.36 0.59 -12.84
CA ALA A 137 -3.38 0.45 -11.38
C ALA A 137 -2.94 -0.95 -10.92
N ILE A 138 -3.35 -2.02 -11.61
CA ILE A 138 -2.92 -3.39 -11.33
C ILE A 138 -1.42 -3.54 -11.58
N GLU A 139 -0.90 -2.98 -12.68
CA GLU A 139 0.53 -2.99 -12.98
C GLU A 139 1.34 -2.26 -11.90
N ARG A 140 0.89 -1.09 -11.47
CA ARG A 140 1.52 -0.36 -10.35
C ARG A 140 1.48 -1.15 -9.05
N LEU A 141 0.38 -1.84 -8.74
CA LEU A 141 0.27 -2.68 -7.55
C LEU A 141 1.24 -3.86 -7.61
N LYS A 142 1.36 -4.51 -8.77
CA LYS A 142 2.37 -5.55 -9.04
C LYS A 142 3.79 -5.00 -8.81
N ASN A 143 4.11 -3.84 -9.38
CA ASN A 143 5.42 -3.22 -9.24
C ASN A 143 5.71 -2.84 -7.77
N ALA A 144 4.69 -2.39 -7.02
CA ALA A 144 4.80 -2.12 -5.59
C ALA A 144 5.09 -3.37 -4.73
N ALA A 145 4.74 -4.57 -5.23
CA ALA A 145 5.02 -5.84 -4.57
C ALA A 145 6.33 -6.52 -5.04
N SER A 146 7.05 -5.92 -6.00
CA SER A 146 8.28 -6.48 -6.56
C SER A 146 9.45 -6.42 -5.56
N VAL A 147 10.43 -7.29 -5.74
CA VAL A 147 11.63 -7.32 -4.88
C VAL A 147 12.31 -5.94 -4.89
N PRO A 148 12.55 -5.32 -3.72
CA PRO A 148 13.15 -4.00 -3.65
C PRO A 148 14.56 -3.97 -4.23
N ARG A 149 14.93 -2.85 -4.87
CA ARG A 149 16.27 -2.59 -5.40
C ARG A 149 16.85 -1.35 -4.70
N PRO A 150 17.37 -1.51 -3.46
CA PRO A 150 17.86 -0.37 -2.69
C PRO A 150 19.07 0.29 -3.35
N GLN A 151 19.04 1.60 -3.41
CA GLN A 151 20.15 2.44 -3.82
C GLN A 151 20.18 3.75 -3.01
N GLU A 152 21.30 4.43 -2.98
CA GLU A 152 21.39 5.73 -2.34
C GLU A 152 20.84 6.82 -3.26
N PHE A 153 19.98 7.66 -2.71
CA PHE A 153 19.44 8.82 -3.42
C PHE A 153 18.97 9.89 -2.43
N ASP A 154 18.83 11.12 -2.92
CA ASP A 154 18.33 12.24 -2.13
C ASP A 154 16.80 12.29 -2.15
N LEU A 155 16.16 11.96 -1.01
CA LEU A 155 14.71 12.02 -0.86
C LEU A 155 14.19 13.46 -1.01
N SER A 156 14.94 14.46 -0.57
CA SER A 156 14.52 15.87 -0.71
C SER A 156 14.43 16.28 -2.17
N ALA A 157 15.39 15.86 -2.99
CA ALA A 157 15.36 16.10 -4.44
C ALA A 157 14.24 15.34 -5.13
N LEU A 158 13.96 14.10 -4.71
CA LEU A 158 12.81 13.33 -5.22
C LEU A 158 11.48 14.03 -4.91
N VAL A 159 11.31 14.56 -3.70
CA VAL A 159 10.10 15.32 -3.35
C VAL A 159 9.95 16.55 -4.21
N ASP A 160 11.04 17.33 -4.41
CA ASP A 160 11.03 18.52 -5.26
C ASP A 160 10.65 18.18 -6.71
N GLU A 161 11.26 17.16 -7.30
CA GLU A 161 10.92 16.67 -8.64
C GLU A 161 9.42 16.34 -8.77
N LEU A 162 8.87 15.68 -7.75
CA LEU A 162 7.45 15.32 -7.76
C LEU A 162 6.52 16.52 -7.58
N LEU A 163 7.00 17.56 -6.94
CA LEU A 163 6.25 18.80 -6.79
C LEU A 163 6.30 19.69 -8.05
N ASP A 164 7.34 19.55 -8.89
CA ASP A 164 7.49 20.36 -10.10
C ASP A 164 6.43 20.09 -11.17
N VAL A 165 5.67 18.98 -11.06
CA VAL A 165 4.52 18.69 -11.95
C VAL A 165 3.29 19.53 -11.63
N TYR A 166 3.24 20.20 -10.47
CA TYR A 166 2.12 21.03 -10.06
C TYR A 166 2.31 22.48 -10.52
N SER A 167 1.19 23.16 -10.79
CA SER A 167 1.22 24.57 -11.16
C SER A 167 1.78 25.45 -10.01
N PRO A 168 2.31 26.64 -10.32
CA PRO A 168 2.80 27.57 -9.30
C PRO A 168 1.79 27.86 -8.20
N GLU A 169 0.50 27.99 -8.55
CA GLU A 169 -0.58 28.26 -7.60
C GLU A 169 -0.74 27.10 -6.60
N VAL A 170 -0.64 25.85 -7.05
CA VAL A 170 -0.71 24.66 -6.18
C VAL A 170 0.55 24.56 -5.32
N ARG A 171 1.70 24.94 -5.86
CA ARG A 171 2.98 24.95 -5.13
C ARG A 171 2.95 25.91 -3.92
N GLU A 172 2.26 27.03 -4.01
CA GLU A 172 2.11 27.99 -2.91
C GLU A 172 1.38 27.39 -1.69
N TRP A 173 0.57 26.36 -1.88
CA TRP A 173 -0.11 25.69 -0.77
C TRP A 173 0.80 24.74 0.00
N ILE A 174 1.94 24.36 -0.58
CA ILE A 174 2.78 23.26 -0.13
C ILE A 174 4.01 23.79 0.59
N SER A 175 4.15 23.40 1.85
CA SER A 175 5.37 23.58 2.64
C SER A 175 6.12 22.26 2.73
N THR A 176 7.44 22.33 2.73
CA THR A 176 8.30 21.17 2.94
C THR A 176 9.20 21.36 4.16
N ILE A 177 9.29 20.34 5.02
CA ILE A 177 10.04 20.35 6.27
C ILE A 177 10.91 19.08 6.34
N GLY A 178 12.22 19.27 6.38
CA GLY A 178 13.21 18.18 6.49
C GLY A 178 14.61 18.68 6.15
N SER A 179 15.62 17.89 6.49
CA SER A 179 17.01 18.21 6.10
C SER A 179 17.18 18.13 4.58
N ARG A 180 18.08 18.95 4.05
CA ARG A 180 18.44 19.02 2.63
C ARG A 180 19.94 19.20 2.47
N PRO A 181 20.63 18.33 1.71
CA PRO A 181 20.11 17.08 1.12
C PRO A 181 19.74 16.06 2.19
N PHE A 182 18.82 15.15 1.87
CA PHE A 182 18.46 14.02 2.72
C PHE A 182 18.69 12.71 1.99
N VAL A 183 19.90 12.20 2.05
CA VAL A 183 20.32 10.98 1.37
C VAL A 183 19.87 9.76 2.17
N ILE A 184 19.15 8.87 1.53
CA ILE A 184 18.64 7.62 2.10
C ILE A 184 19.04 6.43 1.23
N LYS A 185 19.12 5.24 1.82
CA LYS A 185 19.30 3.97 1.11
C LYS A 185 17.99 3.21 1.07
N SER A 186 17.28 3.24 -0.07
CA SER A 186 16.00 2.59 -0.26
C SER A 186 15.73 2.36 -1.74
N ASP A 187 14.60 1.77 -2.10
CA ASP A 187 14.16 1.67 -3.50
C ASP A 187 13.46 2.96 -3.93
N PRO A 188 14.05 3.77 -4.84
CA PRO A 188 13.46 5.04 -5.24
C PRO A 188 12.12 4.91 -5.94
N SER A 189 11.87 3.78 -6.64
CA SER A 189 10.61 3.53 -7.34
C SER A 189 9.48 3.30 -6.35
N LEU A 190 9.73 2.51 -5.30
CA LEU A 190 8.77 2.27 -4.23
C LEU A 190 8.51 3.54 -3.42
N VAL A 191 9.58 4.26 -3.03
CA VAL A 191 9.46 5.55 -2.33
C VAL A 191 8.68 6.56 -3.17
N ARG A 192 8.95 6.65 -4.48
CA ARG A 192 8.19 7.50 -5.41
C ARG A 192 6.69 7.17 -5.38
N MET A 193 6.30 5.89 -5.38
CA MET A 193 4.89 5.48 -5.30
C MET A 193 4.24 5.97 -4.01
N VAL A 194 4.95 5.88 -2.89
CA VAL A 194 4.48 6.36 -1.58
C VAL A 194 4.26 7.87 -1.60
N VAL A 195 5.28 8.63 -2.04
CA VAL A 195 5.25 10.09 -2.04
C VAL A 195 4.17 10.64 -2.98
N VAL A 196 4.12 10.14 -4.23
CA VAL A 196 3.12 10.56 -5.24
C VAL A 196 1.69 10.35 -4.73
N ASN A 197 1.40 9.19 -4.13
CA ASN A 197 0.05 8.91 -3.66
C ASN A 197 -0.32 9.77 -2.44
N GLY A 198 0.64 10.04 -1.53
CA GLY A 198 0.43 10.96 -0.41
C GLY A 198 0.13 12.38 -0.86
N ILE A 199 1.00 12.95 -1.72
CA ILE A 199 0.85 14.32 -2.23
C ILE A 199 -0.44 14.46 -3.02
N ARG A 200 -0.70 13.56 -3.98
CA ARG A 200 -1.89 13.63 -4.82
C ARG A 200 -3.17 13.60 -4.00
N ASN A 201 -3.27 12.69 -3.02
CA ASN A 201 -4.44 12.59 -2.18
C ASN A 201 -4.67 13.88 -1.37
N ALA A 202 -3.60 14.49 -0.83
CA ALA A 202 -3.64 15.72 -0.07
C ALA A 202 -4.05 16.93 -0.94
N VAL A 203 -3.45 17.09 -2.12
CA VAL A 203 -3.80 18.15 -3.08
C VAL A 203 -5.27 18.05 -3.50
N GLU A 204 -5.73 16.85 -3.84
CA GLU A 204 -7.14 16.61 -4.22
C GLU A 204 -8.10 16.87 -3.06
N ALA A 205 -7.73 16.52 -1.81
CA ALA A 205 -8.56 16.81 -0.63
C ALA A 205 -8.66 18.31 -0.38
N GLN A 206 -7.56 19.04 -0.55
CA GLN A 206 -7.51 20.48 -0.40
C GLN A 206 -8.34 21.20 -1.47
N GLN A 207 -8.19 20.80 -2.75
CA GLN A 207 -8.98 21.34 -3.86
C GLN A 207 -10.48 21.09 -3.71
N ALA A 208 -10.86 19.96 -3.12
CA ALA A 208 -12.28 19.64 -2.88
C ALA A 208 -12.88 20.43 -1.69
N ALA A 209 -12.06 20.89 -0.74
CA ALA A 209 -12.50 21.61 0.43
C ALA A 209 -12.56 23.13 0.22
N SER A 210 -11.67 23.69 -0.59
CA SER A 210 -11.60 25.13 -0.87
C SER A 210 -11.21 25.39 -2.31
N ALA A 211 -11.89 26.35 -2.95
CA ALA A 211 -11.51 26.83 -4.29
C ALA A 211 -10.22 27.68 -4.25
N GLN A 212 -9.88 28.23 -3.11
CA GLN A 212 -8.66 29.02 -2.86
C GLN A 212 -8.04 28.59 -1.55
N PRO A 213 -7.20 27.53 -1.54
CA PRO A 213 -6.42 27.14 -0.37
C PRO A 213 -5.46 28.25 0.07
N ASN A 214 -5.19 28.29 1.37
CA ASN A 214 -4.21 29.26 1.90
C ASN A 214 -2.78 28.74 1.65
N PRO A 215 -1.79 29.64 1.62
CA PRO A 215 -0.39 29.25 1.67
C PRO A 215 -0.13 28.33 2.86
N HIS A 216 0.59 27.23 2.61
CA HIS A 216 0.99 26.23 3.62
C HIS A 216 -0.14 25.34 4.18
N ASP A 217 -1.29 25.26 3.51
CA ASP A 217 -2.38 24.34 3.89
C ASP A 217 -2.01 22.85 3.70
N LEU A 218 -0.92 22.57 3.00
CA LEU A 218 -0.36 21.24 2.84
C LEU A 218 1.10 21.22 3.28
N THR A 219 1.43 20.31 4.19
CA THR A 219 2.81 20.17 4.68
C THR A 219 3.34 18.78 4.40
N ILE A 220 4.51 18.70 3.73
CA ILE A 220 5.24 17.46 3.51
C ILE A 220 6.48 17.50 4.40
N SER A 221 6.66 16.49 5.23
CA SER A 221 7.82 16.40 6.12
C SER A 221 8.46 15.03 6.05
N TRP A 222 9.77 14.98 6.26
CA TRP A 222 10.56 13.76 6.25
C TRP A 222 11.69 13.81 7.23
N GLY A 223 12.18 12.64 7.59
CA GLY A 223 13.31 12.46 8.48
C GLY A 223 13.59 10.99 8.73
N ASP A 224 14.39 10.73 9.72
CA ASP A 224 14.73 9.38 10.14
C ASP A 224 14.78 9.24 11.67
N THR A 225 14.82 8.00 12.09
CA THR A 225 15.13 7.57 13.44
C THR A 225 16.35 6.64 13.38
N ASP A 226 16.74 6.05 14.49
CA ASP A 226 17.85 5.07 14.49
C ASP A 226 17.60 3.86 13.58
N VAL A 227 16.34 3.49 13.35
CA VAL A 227 15.94 2.26 12.67
C VAL A 227 15.11 2.47 11.40
N ASP A 228 14.44 3.61 11.26
CA ASP A 228 13.47 3.86 10.19
C ASP A 228 13.70 5.21 9.50
N TYR A 229 13.36 5.27 8.21
CA TYR A 229 13.01 6.51 7.52
C TYR A 229 11.50 6.76 7.66
N TRP A 230 11.09 8.02 7.63
CA TRP A 230 9.69 8.39 7.63
C TRP A 230 9.40 9.57 6.71
N LEU A 231 8.17 9.60 6.19
CA LEU A 231 7.61 10.71 5.45
C LEU A 231 6.18 10.93 5.91
N ALA A 232 5.80 12.17 6.14
CA ALA A 232 4.44 12.54 6.50
C ALA A 232 3.91 13.64 5.57
N VAL A 233 2.62 13.53 5.21
CA VAL A 233 1.89 14.57 4.46
C VAL A 233 0.65 14.93 5.29
N VAL A 234 0.53 16.21 5.61
CA VAL A 234 -0.62 16.77 6.33
C VAL A 234 -1.38 17.69 5.39
N ASP A 235 -2.66 17.48 5.24
CA ASP A 235 -3.57 18.41 4.57
C ASP A 235 -4.60 18.98 5.54
N HIS A 236 -5.19 20.10 5.17
CA HIS A 236 -6.32 20.75 5.88
C HIS A 236 -7.63 20.65 5.07
N GLY A 237 -7.73 19.64 4.21
CA GLY A 237 -8.89 19.39 3.38
C GLY A 237 -10.11 18.87 4.16
N GLY A 238 -11.03 18.23 3.45
CA GLY A 238 -12.29 17.74 4.02
C GLY A 238 -12.16 16.53 4.97
N GLY A 239 -10.94 16.09 5.28
CA GLY A 239 -10.65 14.99 6.19
C GLY A 239 -11.00 13.60 5.63
N ILE A 240 -10.91 12.60 6.51
CA ILE A 240 -11.16 11.20 6.17
C ILE A 240 -12.66 10.92 6.24
N LYS A 241 -13.23 10.44 5.13
CA LYS A 241 -14.63 10.06 5.05
C LYS A 241 -14.76 8.53 5.18
N GLY A 242 -15.48 8.07 6.20
CA GLY A 242 -15.70 6.65 6.47
C GLY A 242 -14.63 6.00 7.35
N PRO A 243 -14.68 4.67 7.52
CA PRO A 243 -13.71 3.93 8.32
C PRO A 243 -12.32 3.99 7.69
N ILE A 244 -11.31 4.28 8.51
CA ILE A 244 -9.90 4.41 8.05
C ILE A 244 -9.39 3.07 7.50
N GLU A 245 -9.86 1.98 8.06
CA GLU A 245 -9.49 0.61 7.66
C GLU A 245 -9.83 0.34 6.20
N THR A 246 -10.98 0.84 5.74
CA THR A 246 -11.44 0.65 4.37
C THR A 246 -10.76 1.57 3.36
N ALA A 247 -10.10 2.64 3.81
CA ALA A 247 -9.40 3.57 2.92
C ALA A 247 -8.26 2.91 2.11
N PHE A 248 -7.73 1.80 2.62
CA PHE A 248 -6.65 1.03 1.98
C PHE A 248 -7.15 -0.14 1.13
N GLU A 249 -8.45 -0.37 1.06
CA GLU A 249 -9.04 -1.43 0.25
C GLU A 249 -9.03 -1.04 -1.23
N ILE A 250 -8.76 -2.03 -2.08
CA ILE A 250 -8.78 -1.85 -3.54
C ILE A 250 -10.21 -1.57 -3.99
N GLY A 251 -10.38 -0.55 -4.81
CA GLY A 251 -11.68 -0.16 -5.35
C GLY A 251 -12.49 0.74 -4.43
N ASN A 252 -12.01 1.02 -3.22
CA ASN A 252 -12.69 1.94 -2.31
C ASN A 252 -12.25 3.38 -2.59
N SER A 253 -13.11 4.15 -3.22
CA SER A 253 -12.88 5.58 -3.47
C SER A 253 -14.16 6.37 -3.25
N THR A 254 -14.09 7.41 -2.45
CA THR A 254 -15.19 8.37 -2.28
C THR A 254 -15.26 9.41 -3.42
N LYS A 255 -14.29 9.37 -4.34
CA LYS A 255 -14.13 10.35 -5.42
C LYS A 255 -14.71 9.81 -6.73
N ARG A 256 -15.53 10.60 -7.43
CA ARG A 256 -15.98 10.28 -8.79
C ARG A 256 -14.77 10.19 -9.71
N ASN A 257 -14.68 9.17 -10.56
CA ASN A 257 -13.60 8.89 -11.52
C ASN A 257 -12.26 8.38 -10.91
N HIS A 258 -12.20 8.05 -9.63
CA HIS A 258 -11.06 7.38 -9.03
C HIS A 258 -11.33 5.90 -8.78
N ILE A 259 -10.41 5.04 -9.18
CA ILE A 259 -10.56 3.58 -9.07
C ILE A 259 -10.27 3.08 -7.65
N GLY A 260 -9.74 3.94 -6.76
CA GLY A 260 -9.45 3.56 -5.36
C GLY A 260 -8.22 2.67 -5.16
N PHE A 261 -7.20 2.77 -6.01
CA PHE A 261 -5.96 1.99 -5.89
C PHE A 261 -4.81 2.75 -5.20
N GLY A 262 -4.87 4.07 -5.12
CA GLY A 262 -3.73 4.89 -4.71
C GLY A 262 -3.16 4.53 -3.33
N LEU A 263 -4.00 4.46 -2.31
CA LEU A 263 -3.59 4.11 -0.95
C LEU A 263 -3.18 2.63 -0.84
N ALA A 264 -3.83 1.73 -1.58
CA ALA A 264 -3.45 0.33 -1.63
C ALA A 264 -2.04 0.13 -2.24
N ILE A 265 -1.73 0.85 -3.34
CA ILE A 265 -0.40 0.84 -3.97
C ILE A 265 0.66 1.39 -3.01
N ALA A 266 0.40 2.54 -2.38
CA ALA A 266 1.33 3.14 -1.42
C ALA A 266 1.57 2.22 -0.21
N ARG A 267 0.52 1.58 0.30
CA ARG A 267 0.61 0.62 1.40
C ARG A 267 1.45 -0.59 1.00
N GLN A 268 1.19 -1.17 -0.18
CA GLN A 268 1.97 -2.30 -0.68
C GLN A 268 3.45 -1.93 -0.83
N ALA A 269 3.76 -0.76 -1.40
CA ALA A 269 5.14 -0.30 -1.56
C ALA A 269 5.87 -0.15 -0.22
N VAL A 270 5.21 0.42 0.79
CA VAL A 270 5.79 0.55 2.14
C VAL A 270 5.96 -0.82 2.82
N GLU A 271 4.98 -1.72 2.71
CA GLU A 271 5.07 -3.09 3.25
C GLU A 271 6.21 -3.88 2.59
N THR A 272 6.43 -3.68 1.29
CA THR A 272 7.55 -4.28 0.54
C THR A 272 8.92 -3.77 1.04
N MET A 273 8.99 -2.53 1.52
CA MET A 273 10.17 -1.95 2.19
C MET A 273 10.23 -2.26 3.71
N ILE A 274 9.47 -3.24 4.19
CA ILE A 274 9.39 -3.65 5.61
C ILE A 274 8.94 -2.47 6.49
N GLY A 275 7.89 -1.79 6.05
CA GLY A 275 7.37 -0.60 6.69
C GLY A 275 5.88 -0.64 6.98
N SER A 276 5.34 0.50 7.36
CA SER A 276 3.92 0.70 7.64
C SER A 276 3.42 2.04 7.11
N LEU A 277 2.20 2.04 6.60
CA LEU A 277 1.47 3.22 6.17
C LEU A 277 0.27 3.44 7.08
N SER A 278 0.12 4.65 7.59
CA SER A 278 -1.02 5.04 8.41
C SER A 278 -1.70 6.30 7.89
N LEU A 279 -2.98 6.39 8.15
CA LEU A 279 -3.82 7.55 7.89
C LEU A 279 -4.55 7.91 9.18
N ALA A 280 -4.55 9.18 9.56
CA ALA A 280 -5.21 9.67 10.76
C ALA A 280 -5.84 11.05 10.51
N PRO A 281 -6.86 11.47 11.28
CA PRO A 281 -7.33 12.85 11.26
C PRO A 281 -6.21 13.80 11.72
N ALA A 282 -6.03 14.93 11.03
CA ALA A 282 -5.11 15.97 11.44
C ALA A 282 -5.72 16.85 12.55
N LYS A 283 -4.87 17.44 13.41
CA LYS A 283 -5.32 18.20 14.61
C LYS A 283 -6.24 19.38 14.30
N HIS A 284 -6.07 20.00 13.13
CA HIS A 284 -6.80 21.21 12.73
C HIS A 284 -7.75 20.98 11.56
N GLY A 285 -8.18 19.74 11.35
CA GLY A 285 -8.96 19.30 10.19
C GLY A 285 -8.06 18.69 9.12
N GLY A 286 -8.67 18.00 8.13
CA GLY A 286 -7.93 17.30 7.11
C GLY A 286 -7.41 15.94 7.54
N ALA A 287 -6.34 15.46 6.89
CA ALA A 287 -5.75 14.17 7.13
C ALA A 287 -4.23 14.24 7.34
N LEU A 288 -3.73 13.30 8.12
CA LEU A 288 -2.31 13.00 8.29
C LEU A 288 -2.04 11.63 7.66
N TYR A 289 -1.28 11.63 6.59
CA TYR A 289 -0.71 10.45 5.94
C TYR A 289 0.72 10.26 6.43
N THR A 290 1.06 9.10 6.98
CA THR A 290 2.41 8.82 7.48
C THR A 290 2.90 7.48 6.96
N ALA A 291 4.03 7.49 6.27
CA ALA A 291 4.76 6.31 5.83
C ALA A 291 6.05 6.17 6.66
N ARG A 292 6.35 4.96 7.10
CA ARG A 292 7.61 4.58 7.76
C ARG A 292 8.13 3.31 7.13
N TRP A 293 9.43 3.22 6.88
CA TRP A 293 10.07 2.00 6.36
C TRP A 293 11.48 1.87 6.89
N ARG A 294 11.98 0.65 6.89
CA ARG A 294 13.24 0.28 7.51
C ARG A 294 14.45 0.85 6.73
N LYS A 295 15.51 1.21 7.49
CA LYS A 295 16.83 1.57 6.94
C LYS A 295 17.57 0.38 6.36
#